data_66dcaca0e1e00c3eaa7b3291d4029a4f
#
_entry.id   66dcaca0e1e00c3eaa7b3291d4029a4f
#
_cell.length_a   1.000
_cell.length_b   1.000
_cell.length_c   1.000
_cell.angle_alpha   90.00
_cell.angle_beta   90.00
_cell.angle_gamma   90.00
#
_symmetry.space_group_name_H-M   'P 1'
#
loop_
_entity.id
_entity.type
_entity.pdbx_description
1 polymer ?
#
loop_
_entity_poly.entity_id
_entity_poly.type
_entity_poly.pdbx_seq_one_letter_code
_entity_poly.pdbx_strand_id
1 'polypeptide(L)'
;MKSILNQIADKNKKEEKAKSEAGKAEIANPLTSKNRRSFLKKAALGGIALGGLMKLSVEDTIAQTTSNVQRASSPSELKITDMRYALTSVLGGTAIIRIDTNQGIYGLGEVRDGADPRYALMLKSRILGLNPCNVEMIFKIIRQFGGQSRQAGGVCGVEMALWDLCGKAYGVPVWQLLGGRYRDKIRLYADTPEAKSPEEQIKLIKYRIEDQGYTWLKMDLSIGELIKIPGTLVNQKFWMENGDLKQWQGNYMSYENTKHPFTQIQITDKGLEELARIVENIRNIVGYEIPLSTDHYGHFDLNNGIRLGKALEKYRLAWMEDIISWELTDQWKTMSDALETPLLTGEDIYLLKNFKPLIDIHAVDIIHPDLTTAGGILETKRIGDYAEELGVAMAIHQAGTPVSFMADIHCAAATQNFLVCEHHSVDLPWWEGLVKTTDGRQLITKGFGNVPLSAPGLGIELNDDEVKKHLSPAANGYFEPTPDWNEKRSHDRIWS
;
A
#
# COMPACT_ATOMS: atom_id res chain seq x y z
N MET A 1 -14.29 30.04 52.65
CA MET A 1 -14.88 29.39 51.47
C MET A 1 -15.98 30.20 50.79
N LYS A 2 -17.00 30.74 51.47
CA LYS A 2 -18.05 31.60 50.88
C LYS A 2 -17.53 32.87 50.15
N SER A 3 -16.45 33.50 50.67
CA SER A 3 -15.88 34.74 50.09
C SER A 3 -15.21 34.49 48.71
N ILE A 4 -14.55 33.36 48.53
CA ILE A 4 -13.85 33.02 47.27
C ILE A 4 -14.86 32.65 46.17
N LEU A 5 -15.93 31.94 46.53
CA LEU A 5 -16.98 31.59 45.57
C LEU A 5 -17.74 32.82 45.06
N ASN A 6 -17.96 33.82 45.91
CA ASN A 6 -18.57 35.08 45.50
C ASN A 6 -17.65 35.89 44.58
N GLN A 7 -16.33 35.89 44.79
CA GLN A 7 -15.37 36.57 43.90
C GLN A 7 -15.29 35.90 42.51
N ILE A 8 -15.38 34.57 42.46
CA ILE A 8 -15.42 33.83 41.20
C ILE A 8 -16.74 34.07 40.45
N ALA A 9 -17.87 34.13 41.16
CA ALA A 9 -19.16 34.43 40.54
C ALA A 9 -19.22 35.84 39.97
N ASP A 10 -18.66 36.84 40.65
CA ASP A 10 -18.59 38.21 40.14
C ASP A 10 -17.64 38.39 38.97
N LYS A 11 -16.54 37.63 38.95
CA LYS A 11 -15.62 37.62 37.80
C LYS A 11 -16.28 36.99 36.56
N ASN A 12 -16.97 35.88 36.71
CA ASN A 12 -17.69 35.23 35.62
C ASN A 12 -18.80 36.09 35.04
N LYS A 13 -19.56 36.81 35.91
CA LYS A 13 -20.57 37.79 35.44
C LYS A 13 -19.99 38.96 34.67
N LYS A 14 -18.79 39.44 35.04
CA LYS A 14 -18.10 40.48 34.28
C LYS A 14 -17.61 40.00 32.92
N GLU A 15 -17.10 38.76 32.84
CA GLU A 15 -16.65 38.15 31.57
C GLU A 15 -17.84 37.81 30.65
N GLU A 16 -18.96 37.34 31.16
CA GLU A 16 -20.18 37.15 30.36
C GLU A 16 -20.76 38.47 29.83
N LYS A 17 -20.72 39.56 30.63
CA LYS A 17 -21.17 40.87 30.19
C LYS A 17 -20.25 41.47 29.10
N ALA A 18 -18.93 41.27 29.22
CA ALA A 18 -17.98 41.69 28.22
C ALA A 18 -18.14 40.89 26.90
N LYS A 19 -18.39 39.58 26.97
CA LYS A 19 -18.70 38.76 25.78
C LYS A 19 -20.04 39.11 25.14
N SER A 20 -21.06 39.51 25.93
CA SER A 20 -22.33 39.95 25.41
C SER A 20 -22.26 41.33 24.74
N GLU A 21 -21.40 42.22 25.21
CA GLU A 21 -21.17 43.53 24.60
C GLU A 21 -20.31 43.43 23.35
N ALA A 22 -19.32 42.52 23.31
CA ALA A 22 -18.53 42.22 22.12
C ALA A 22 -19.37 41.53 21.03
N GLY A 23 -20.27 40.62 21.40
CA GLY A 23 -21.18 39.93 20.45
C GLY A 23 -22.26 40.85 19.85
N LYS A 24 -22.59 41.96 20.51
CA LYS A 24 -23.53 42.99 19.96
C LYS A 24 -22.87 43.94 18.94
N ALA A 25 -21.55 44.03 18.92
CA ALA A 25 -20.81 44.80 17.95
C ALA A 25 -20.61 44.10 16.60
N GLU A 26 -20.82 42.78 16.54
CA GLU A 26 -20.62 41.96 15.32
C GLU A 26 -21.90 41.61 14.53
N ILE A 27 -23.09 41.96 15.02
CA ILE A 27 -24.34 41.73 14.30
C ILE A 27 -24.86 43.10 13.77
N ALA A 28 -24.14 43.65 12.83
CA ALA A 28 -24.59 44.75 11.99
C ALA A 28 -24.42 44.41 10.50
N ASN A 29 -25.41 43.67 10.00
CA ASN A 29 -25.97 43.71 8.65
C ASN A 29 -25.18 43.26 7.41
N PRO A 30 -25.87 42.52 6.50
CA PRO A 30 -25.28 41.97 5.27
C PRO A 30 -24.92 43.09 4.31
N LEU A 31 -23.75 42.97 3.75
CA LEU A 31 -23.10 43.74 2.73
C LEU A 31 -24.05 44.11 1.57
N THR A 32 -24.52 45.35 1.53
CA THR A 32 -25.09 45.95 0.32
C THR A 32 -23.95 46.16 -0.68
N SER A 33 -24.26 46.15 -1.98
CA SER A 33 -23.28 46.23 -3.09
C SER A 33 -22.33 47.44 -3.04
N LYS A 34 -22.69 48.49 -2.29
CA LYS A 34 -21.87 49.68 -2.08
C LYS A 34 -20.66 49.46 -1.15
N ASN A 35 -20.77 48.55 -0.17
CA ASN A 35 -19.68 48.30 0.77
C ASN A 35 -18.59 47.43 0.15
N ARG A 36 -18.93 46.51 -0.76
CA ARG A 36 -17.94 45.74 -1.50
C ARG A 36 -17.02 46.59 -2.37
N ARG A 37 -17.56 47.62 -3.04
CA ARG A 37 -16.77 48.59 -3.85
C ARG A 37 -15.84 49.43 -2.99
N SER A 38 -16.24 49.80 -1.78
CA SER A 38 -15.43 50.59 -0.84
C SER A 38 -14.29 49.75 -0.25
N PHE A 39 -14.52 48.45 0.06
CA PHE A 39 -13.50 47.55 0.53
C PHE A 39 -12.43 47.29 -0.55
N LEU A 40 -12.84 47.02 -1.78
CA LEU A 40 -11.93 46.80 -2.91
C LEU A 40 -11.12 48.06 -3.24
N LYS A 41 -11.71 49.25 -3.14
CA LYS A 41 -10.96 50.52 -3.31
C LYS A 41 -9.94 50.77 -2.21
N LYS A 42 -10.20 50.37 -0.95
CA LYS A 42 -9.24 50.50 0.15
C LYS A 42 -8.12 49.45 0.07
N ALA A 43 -8.42 48.26 -0.41
CA ALA A 43 -7.41 47.23 -0.68
C ALA A 43 -6.48 47.64 -1.84
N ALA A 44 -7.02 48.27 -2.88
CA ALA A 44 -6.22 48.78 -4.00
C ALA A 44 -5.31 49.94 -3.62
N LEU A 45 -5.69 50.79 -2.64
CA LEU A 45 -4.90 51.92 -2.16
C LEU A 45 -3.84 51.56 -1.12
N GLY A 46 -4.00 50.43 -0.42
CA GLY A 46 -2.98 49.91 0.52
C GLY A 46 -1.82 49.18 -0.14
N GLY A 47 -1.93 48.82 -1.43
CA GLY A 47 -0.91 48.06 -2.20
C GLY A 47 0.15 48.91 -2.91
N ILE A 48 0.16 50.24 -2.74
CA ILE A 48 1.06 51.16 -3.49
C ILE A 48 2.49 51.22 -2.90
N ALA A 49 2.78 50.48 -1.82
CA ALA A 49 4.11 50.51 -1.18
C ALA A 49 5.09 49.43 -1.64
N LEU A 50 4.72 48.56 -2.58
CA LEU A 50 5.63 47.57 -3.17
C LEU A 50 5.67 47.74 -4.70
N GLY A 51 6.57 48.65 -5.12
CA GLY A 51 6.77 48.97 -6.53
C GLY A 51 7.16 47.75 -7.37
N GLY A 52 6.38 47.47 -8.39
CA GLY A 52 6.76 46.57 -9.48
C GLY A 52 5.67 45.70 -10.10
N LEU A 53 4.45 45.67 -9.58
CA LEU A 53 3.43 44.73 -10.06
C LEU A 53 2.07 45.43 -10.32
N MET A 54 2.05 46.48 -11.15
CA MET A 54 0.77 47.10 -11.57
C MET A 54 0.70 47.31 -13.07
N LYS A 55 0.22 46.31 -13.78
CA LYS A 55 -0.45 46.45 -15.08
C LYS A 55 -1.61 45.48 -15.27
N LEU A 56 -2.10 44.83 -14.21
CA LEU A 56 -3.27 43.97 -14.33
C LEU A 56 -4.52 44.75 -13.90
N SER A 57 -5.56 44.71 -14.71
CA SER A 57 -6.88 45.23 -14.33
C SER A 57 -7.45 44.45 -13.14
N VAL A 58 -8.47 44.98 -12.46
CA VAL A 58 -9.17 44.26 -11.39
C VAL A 58 -9.77 42.95 -11.95
N GLU A 59 -10.24 43.00 -13.20
CA GLU A 59 -10.73 41.82 -13.93
C GLU A 59 -9.62 40.79 -14.17
N ASP A 60 -8.42 41.24 -14.59
CA ASP A 60 -7.26 40.33 -14.77
C ASP A 60 -6.79 39.72 -13.45
N THR A 61 -6.81 40.52 -12.36
CA THR A 61 -6.47 39.99 -11.02
C THR A 61 -7.52 38.99 -10.54
N ILE A 62 -8.80 39.23 -10.78
CA ILE A 62 -9.88 38.28 -10.47
C ILE A 62 -9.75 37.06 -11.36
N ALA A 63 -9.47 37.20 -12.66
CA ALA A 63 -9.27 36.09 -13.59
C ALA A 63 -8.06 35.24 -13.18
N GLN A 64 -6.94 35.89 -12.82
CA GLN A 64 -5.73 35.18 -12.35
C GLN A 64 -5.96 34.51 -10.99
N THR A 65 -6.65 35.18 -10.04
CA THR A 65 -7.03 34.57 -8.77
C THR A 65 -8.01 33.42 -8.98
N THR A 66 -8.96 33.57 -9.93
CA THR A 66 -9.94 32.52 -10.26
C THR A 66 -9.30 31.37 -11.04
N SER A 67 -8.26 31.62 -11.84
CA SER A 67 -7.48 30.56 -12.52
C SER A 67 -6.57 29.81 -11.55
N ASN A 68 -6.12 30.46 -10.48
CA ASN A 68 -5.34 29.83 -9.39
C ASN A 68 -6.22 29.11 -8.37
N VAL A 69 -7.53 29.33 -8.33
CA VAL A 69 -8.47 28.44 -7.67
C VAL A 69 -8.56 27.19 -8.55
N GLN A 70 -7.91 26.12 -8.13
CA GLN A 70 -8.02 24.83 -8.78
C GLN A 70 -9.48 24.37 -8.77
N ARG A 71 -10.22 24.73 -9.77
CA ARG A 71 -11.51 24.11 -10.10
C ARG A 71 -11.23 22.81 -10.83
N ALA A 72 -10.42 21.93 -10.18
CA ALA A 72 -10.05 20.67 -10.80
C ALA A 72 -11.30 19.80 -11.07
N SER A 73 -12.34 19.97 -10.24
CA SER A 73 -13.59 19.20 -10.43
C SER A 73 -14.75 19.79 -9.63
N SER A 74 -15.98 19.36 -9.96
CA SER A 74 -17.15 19.44 -9.08
C SER A 74 -17.37 18.04 -8.46
N PRO A 75 -16.81 17.74 -7.28
CA PRO A 75 -16.78 16.38 -6.73
C PRO A 75 -18.16 15.73 -6.62
N SER A 76 -19.20 16.50 -6.31
CA SER A 76 -20.57 16.01 -6.20
C SER A 76 -21.20 15.58 -7.54
N GLU A 77 -20.67 16.06 -8.66
CA GLU A 77 -21.19 15.82 -10.01
C GLU A 77 -20.33 14.84 -10.81
N LEU A 78 -19.24 14.32 -10.22
CA LEU A 78 -18.39 13.34 -10.84
C LEU A 78 -19.15 12.04 -11.09
N LYS A 79 -18.90 11.44 -12.27
CA LYS A 79 -19.41 10.13 -12.65
C LYS A 79 -18.33 9.34 -13.34
N ILE A 80 -18.17 8.10 -12.96
CA ILE A 80 -17.31 7.15 -13.64
C ILE A 80 -17.89 6.88 -15.03
N THR A 81 -17.07 7.04 -16.07
CA THR A 81 -17.48 6.85 -17.47
C THR A 81 -16.84 5.65 -18.12
N ASP A 82 -15.63 5.24 -17.69
CA ASP A 82 -14.93 4.09 -18.25
C ASP A 82 -13.94 3.51 -17.22
N MET A 83 -13.49 2.28 -17.47
CA MET A 83 -12.38 1.64 -16.79
C MET A 83 -11.58 0.81 -17.79
N ARG A 84 -10.26 1.00 -17.81
CA ARG A 84 -9.33 0.37 -18.73
C ARG A 84 -8.10 -0.12 -17.96
N TYR A 85 -7.23 -0.88 -18.62
CA TYR A 85 -5.99 -1.37 -18.03
C TYR A 85 -4.81 -1.35 -19.01
N ALA A 86 -3.61 -1.33 -18.45
CA ALA A 86 -2.37 -1.62 -19.15
C ALA A 86 -1.64 -2.71 -18.37
N LEU A 87 -1.30 -3.82 -19.02
CA LEU A 87 -0.58 -4.93 -18.40
C LEU A 87 0.93 -4.70 -18.60
N THR A 88 1.64 -4.43 -17.53
CA THR A 88 3.11 -4.24 -17.54
C THR A 88 3.85 -5.56 -17.39
N SER A 89 5.17 -5.56 -17.64
CA SER A 89 6.04 -6.71 -17.41
C SER A 89 6.61 -6.79 -15.99
N VAL A 90 6.22 -5.88 -15.10
CA VAL A 90 6.62 -5.94 -13.69
C VAL A 90 6.17 -7.27 -13.10
N LEU A 91 7.09 -7.98 -12.44
CA LEU A 91 6.84 -9.25 -11.74
C LEU A 91 6.04 -10.28 -12.54
N GLY A 92 6.36 -10.42 -13.83
CA GLY A 92 5.72 -11.40 -14.71
C GLY A 92 4.35 -10.99 -15.25
N GLY A 93 3.81 -9.87 -14.81
CA GLY A 93 2.55 -9.30 -15.30
C GLY A 93 1.77 -8.60 -14.21
N THR A 94 1.85 -7.27 -14.12
CA THR A 94 1.08 -6.45 -13.19
C THR A 94 0.23 -5.45 -13.96
N ALA A 95 -1.08 -5.44 -13.71
CA ALA A 95 -2.02 -4.61 -14.44
C ALA A 95 -2.32 -3.30 -13.70
N ILE A 96 -1.96 -2.18 -14.31
CA ILE A 96 -2.41 -0.86 -13.89
C ILE A 96 -3.81 -0.64 -14.46
N ILE A 97 -4.78 -0.27 -13.63
CA ILE A 97 -6.10 0.16 -14.07
C ILE A 97 -6.23 1.68 -14.04
N ARG A 98 -7.04 2.19 -14.93
CA ARG A 98 -7.42 3.60 -15.00
C ARG A 98 -8.93 3.70 -15.04
N ILE A 99 -9.48 4.53 -14.14
CA ILE A 99 -10.90 4.86 -14.08
C ILE A 99 -11.07 6.29 -14.56
N ASP A 100 -11.80 6.46 -15.66
CA ASP A 100 -12.09 7.76 -16.28
C ASP A 100 -13.40 8.35 -15.75
N THR A 101 -13.51 9.69 -15.78
CA THR A 101 -14.70 10.41 -15.34
C THR A 101 -15.24 11.37 -16.39
N ASN A 102 -16.49 11.81 -16.20
CA ASN A 102 -17.17 12.82 -17.05
C ASN A 102 -16.53 14.22 -16.99
N GLN A 103 -15.56 14.48 -16.11
CA GLN A 103 -14.89 15.78 -15.97
C GLN A 103 -13.42 15.73 -16.41
N GLY A 104 -12.99 14.63 -17.04
CA GLY A 104 -11.64 14.51 -17.61
C GLY A 104 -10.54 14.18 -16.61
N ILE A 105 -10.83 14.11 -15.31
CA ILE A 105 -9.89 13.56 -14.33
C ILE A 105 -10.02 12.04 -14.30
N TYR A 106 -8.91 11.37 -14.03
CA TYR A 106 -8.86 9.91 -13.91
C TYR A 106 -8.09 9.49 -12.67
N GLY A 107 -8.37 8.28 -12.19
CA GLY A 107 -7.66 7.64 -11.10
C GLY A 107 -6.92 6.40 -11.54
N LEU A 108 -5.80 6.16 -10.88
CA LEU A 108 -4.93 5.01 -11.09
C LEU A 108 -5.04 4.04 -9.91
N GLY A 109 -5.09 2.76 -10.23
CA GLY A 109 -4.99 1.68 -9.27
C GLY A 109 -4.26 0.51 -9.88
N GLU A 110 -4.05 -0.54 -9.12
CA GLU A 110 -3.26 -1.68 -9.54
C GLU A 110 -3.90 -3.00 -9.10
N VAL A 111 -3.92 -3.96 -10.01
CA VAL A 111 -4.33 -5.34 -9.71
C VAL A 111 -3.09 -6.09 -9.20
N ARG A 112 -3.28 -6.92 -8.18
CA ARG A 112 -2.21 -7.76 -7.59
C ARG A 112 -1.31 -8.37 -8.66
N ASP A 113 -0.01 -8.42 -8.44
CA ASP A 113 0.97 -9.06 -9.30
C ASP A 113 0.55 -10.50 -9.70
N GLY A 114 0.78 -10.86 -10.95
CA GLY A 114 0.38 -12.16 -11.50
C GLY A 114 -1.13 -12.43 -11.56
N ALA A 115 -1.98 -11.48 -11.16
CA ALA A 115 -3.42 -11.62 -11.25
C ALA A 115 -3.96 -11.21 -12.63
N ASP A 116 -5.06 -11.82 -13.03
CA ASP A 116 -5.75 -11.49 -14.27
C ASP A 116 -6.46 -10.12 -14.18
N PRO A 117 -6.21 -9.17 -15.10
CA PRO A 117 -6.88 -7.87 -15.11
C PRO A 117 -8.41 -7.96 -15.22
N ARG A 118 -8.93 -9.10 -15.67
CA ARG A 118 -10.38 -9.35 -15.71
C ARG A 118 -11.04 -9.33 -14.34
N TYR A 119 -10.29 -9.57 -13.25
CA TYR A 119 -10.81 -9.40 -11.89
C TYR A 119 -11.25 -7.95 -11.60
N ALA A 120 -10.59 -6.96 -12.20
CA ALA A 120 -11.06 -5.58 -12.14
C ALA A 120 -12.18 -5.31 -13.17
N LEU A 121 -11.99 -5.75 -14.42
CA LEU A 121 -12.95 -5.47 -15.48
C LEU A 121 -14.37 -5.99 -15.20
N MET A 122 -14.52 -7.14 -14.53
CA MET A 122 -15.83 -7.68 -14.13
C MET A 122 -16.60 -6.75 -13.18
N LEU A 123 -15.94 -5.80 -12.56
CA LEU A 123 -16.55 -4.80 -11.66
C LEU A 123 -17.04 -3.56 -12.42
N LYS A 124 -16.58 -3.33 -13.65
CA LYS A 124 -16.82 -2.12 -14.42
C LYS A 124 -18.31 -1.78 -14.53
N SER A 125 -19.13 -2.73 -14.94
CA SER A 125 -20.59 -2.53 -15.11
C SER A 125 -21.32 -2.13 -13.82
N ARG A 126 -20.71 -2.33 -12.65
CA ARG A 126 -21.30 -2.03 -11.33
C ARG A 126 -20.96 -0.65 -10.84
N ILE A 127 -19.90 -0.07 -11.40
CA ILE A 127 -19.38 1.24 -10.96
C ILE A 127 -19.66 2.36 -11.98
N LEU A 128 -19.95 2.03 -13.25
CA LEU A 128 -20.26 3.03 -14.27
C LEU A 128 -21.44 3.91 -13.84
N GLY A 129 -21.29 5.23 -14.03
CA GLY A 129 -22.27 6.25 -13.67
C GLY A 129 -22.31 6.61 -12.18
N LEU A 130 -21.61 5.86 -11.31
CA LEU A 130 -21.50 6.19 -9.89
C LEU A 130 -20.53 7.35 -9.68
N ASN A 131 -20.71 8.06 -8.56
CA ASN A 131 -19.75 9.09 -8.15
C ASN A 131 -18.55 8.42 -7.47
N PRO A 132 -17.31 8.57 -8.02
CA PRO A 132 -16.12 7.93 -7.47
C PRO A 132 -15.76 8.40 -6.05
N CYS A 133 -16.22 9.57 -5.62
CA CYS A 133 -15.99 10.07 -4.27
C CYS A 133 -16.81 9.34 -3.18
N ASN A 134 -17.76 8.49 -3.57
CA ASN A 134 -18.47 7.60 -2.66
C ASN A 134 -17.72 6.27 -2.50
N VAL A 135 -16.44 6.32 -2.14
CA VAL A 135 -15.53 5.15 -2.12
C VAL A 135 -16.10 4.01 -1.31
N GLU A 136 -16.51 4.26 -0.07
CA GLU A 136 -17.02 3.20 0.81
C GLU A 136 -18.31 2.55 0.31
N MET A 137 -19.18 3.33 -0.31
CA MET A 137 -20.41 2.81 -0.94
C MET A 137 -20.07 1.91 -2.12
N ILE A 138 -19.14 2.34 -2.98
CA ILE A 138 -18.68 1.55 -4.12
C ILE A 138 -17.97 0.28 -3.62
N PHE A 139 -17.06 0.42 -2.66
CA PHE A 139 -16.37 -0.72 -2.05
C PHE A 139 -17.37 -1.74 -1.48
N LYS A 140 -18.41 -1.30 -0.79
CA LYS A 140 -19.48 -2.18 -0.29
C LYS A 140 -20.16 -2.97 -1.42
N ILE A 141 -20.36 -2.37 -2.59
CA ILE A 141 -20.95 -3.02 -3.75
C ILE A 141 -20.03 -4.11 -4.32
N ILE A 142 -18.72 -3.78 -4.46
CA ILE A 142 -17.79 -4.63 -5.20
C ILE A 142 -17.02 -5.64 -4.33
N ARG A 143 -16.88 -5.44 -3.03
CA ARG A 143 -16.03 -6.27 -2.17
C ARG A 143 -16.40 -7.75 -2.14
N GLN A 144 -17.66 -8.10 -2.43
CA GLN A 144 -18.12 -9.48 -2.50
C GLN A 144 -17.49 -10.29 -3.66
N PHE A 145 -16.89 -9.60 -4.65
CA PHE A 145 -16.24 -10.23 -5.81
C PHE A 145 -14.74 -10.46 -5.60
N GLY A 146 -14.17 -9.97 -4.48
CA GLY A 146 -12.84 -10.28 -4.07
C GLY A 146 -12.76 -11.61 -3.33
N GLY A 147 -11.55 -12.11 -3.19
CA GLY A 147 -11.23 -13.31 -2.43
C GLY A 147 -9.82 -13.18 -1.89
N GLN A 148 -9.24 -14.28 -1.40
CA GLN A 148 -7.87 -14.27 -0.92
C GLN A 148 -6.87 -14.12 -2.08
N SER A 149 -5.65 -13.68 -1.76
CA SER A 149 -4.55 -13.59 -2.69
C SER A 149 -4.90 -12.79 -3.97
N ARG A 150 -4.45 -13.23 -5.11
CA ARG A 150 -4.58 -12.54 -6.41
C ARG A 150 -6.01 -12.22 -6.83
N GLN A 151 -6.99 -12.98 -6.37
CA GLN A 151 -8.39 -12.71 -6.71
C GLN A 151 -8.89 -11.35 -6.15
N ALA A 152 -8.38 -10.94 -5.00
CA ALA A 152 -8.73 -9.65 -4.39
C ALA A 152 -8.29 -8.45 -5.23
N GLY A 153 -7.24 -8.59 -6.04
CA GLY A 153 -6.57 -7.51 -6.75
C GLY A 153 -7.49 -6.64 -7.60
N GLY A 154 -8.52 -7.23 -8.20
CA GLY A 154 -9.49 -6.44 -8.95
C GLY A 154 -10.27 -5.43 -8.11
N VAL A 155 -10.74 -5.85 -6.94
CA VAL A 155 -11.45 -4.98 -5.99
C VAL A 155 -10.51 -3.92 -5.42
N CYS A 156 -9.31 -4.33 -5.03
CA CYS A 156 -8.30 -3.46 -4.44
C CYS A 156 -7.84 -2.38 -5.43
N GLY A 157 -7.58 -2.77 -6.68
CA GLY A 157 -7.19 -1.83 -7.72
C GLY A 157 -8.27 -0.79 -8.02
N VAL A 158 -9.54 -1.19 -8.02
CA VAL A 158 -10.66 -0.23 -8.16
C VAL A 158 -10.67 0.72 -6.97
N GLU A 159 -10.54 0.24 -5.75
CA GLU A 159 -10.55 1.06 -4.52
C GLU A 159 -9.43 2.07 -4.51
N MET A 160 -8.19 1.67 -4.87
CA MET A 160 -7.06 2.58 -5.01
C MET A 160 -7.32 3.69 -6.02
N ALA A 161 -7.85 3.34 -7.21
CA ALA A 161 -8.18 4.30 -8.25
C ALA A 161 -9.25 5.30 -7.80
N LEU A 162 -10.21 4.88 -6.98
CA LEU A 162 -11.22 5.78 -6.40
C LEU A 162 -10.59 6.76 -5.41
N TRP A 163 -9.63 6.34 -4.58
CA TRP A 163 -8.92 7.26 -3.67
C TRP A 163 -8.04 8.25 -4.43
N ASP A 164 -7.35 7.82 -5.49
CA ASP A 164 -6.61 8.73 -6.37
C ASP A 164 -7.54 9.79 -6.97
N LEU A 165 -8.70 9.37 -7.49
CA LEU A 165 -9.74 10.28 -7.98
C LEU A 165 -10.24 11.25 -6.90
N CYS A 166 -10.52 10.76 -5.69
CA CYS A 166 -10.94 11.61 -4.58
C CYS A 166 -9.90 12.67 -4.26
N GLY A 167 -8.64 12.27 -4.12
CA GLY A 167 -7.55 13.20 -3.85
C GLY A 167 -7.41 14.27 -4.95
N LYS A 168 -7.48 13.86 -6.22
CA LYS A 168 -7.46 14.77 -7.38
C LYS A 168 -8.68 15.69 -7.40
N ALA A 169 -9.87 15.15 -7.13
CA ALA A 169 -11.12 15.91 -7.12
C ALA A 169 -11.18 16.98 -6.02
N TYR A 170 -10.65 16.67 -4.85
CA TYR A 170 -10.58 17.60 -3.71
C TYR A 170 -9.30 18.44 -3.68
N GLY A 171 -8.32 18.15 -4.55
CA GLY A 171 -7.04 18.86 -4.62
C GLY A 171 -6.11 18.59 -3.44
N VAL A 172 -6.17 17.38 -2.84
CA VAL A 172 -5.39 16.99 -1.66
C VAL A 172 -4.74 15.61 -1.85
N PRO A 173 -3.60 15.34 -1.19
CA PRO A 173 -3.02 13.99 -1.17
C PRO A 173 -3.94 12.99 -0.47
N VAL A 174 -3.87 11.71 -0.86
CA VAL A 174 -4.74 10.66 -0.31
C VAL A 174 -4.58 10.52 1.21
N TRP A 175 -3.35 10.57 1.77
CA TRP A 175 -3.11 10.46 3.21
C TRP A 175 -3.91 11.51 4.01
N GLN A 176 -4.19 12.68 3.42
CA GLN A 176 -4.96 13.74 4.09
C GLN A 176 -6.44 13.34 4.26
N LEU A 177 -6.99 12.61 3.30
CA LEU A 177 -8.35 12.06 3.37
C LEU A 177 -8.47 10.89 4.36
N LEU A 178 -7.34 10.26 4.70
CA LEU A 178 -7.26 9.14 5.66
C LEU A 178 -7.11 9.60 7.12
N GLY A 179 -7.18 10.90 7.40
CA GLY A 179 -7.08 11.45 8.75
C GLY A 179 -5.78 12.20 9.04
N GLY A 180 -4.88 12.32 8.08
CA GLY A 180 -3.59 12.99 8.24
C GLY A 180 -2.41 12.01 8.27
N ARG A 181 -1.20 12.52 8.44
CA ARG A 181 0.02 11.71 8.41
C ARG A 181 0.78 11.79 9.73
N TYR A 182 1.39 10.67 10.11
CA TYR A 182 2.31 10.55 11.23
C TYR A 182 3.77 10.79 10.82
N ARG A 183 4.10 10.65 9.51
CA ARG A 183 5.49 10.72 9.00
C ARG A 183 5.56 11.24 7.58
N ASP A 184 6.71 11.84 7.24
CA ASP A 184 6.98 12.41 5.91
C ASP A 184 7.83 11.50 5.02
N LYS A 185 8.40 10.43 5.60
CA LYS A 185 9.20 9.41 4.92
C LYS A 185 8.81 8.03 5.42
N ILE A 186 8.74 7.09 4.51
CA ILE A 186 8.38 5.71 4.78
C ILE A 186 9.66 4.86 4.68
N ARG A 187 10.05 4.25 5.80
CA ARG A 187 11.17 3.31 5.82
C ARG A 187 10.85 2.12 4.92
N LEU A 188 11.82 1.75 4.07
CA LEU A 188 11.68 0.62 3.17
C LEU A 188 12.62 -0.52 3.60
N TYR A 189 12.19 -1.75 3.29
CA TYR A 189 13.08 -2.90 3.24
C TYR A 189 13.14 -3.44 1.81
N ALA A 190 14.18 -4.19 1.50
CA ALA A 190 14.36 -4.82 0.20
C ALA A 190 14.87 -6.24 0.36
N ASP A 191 14.60 -7.08 -0.64
CA ASP A 191 15.15 -8.43 -0.69
C ASP A 191 16.66 -8.42 -0.84
N THR A 192 17.29 -9.47 -0.32
CA THR A 192 18.69 -9.73 -0.61
C THR A 192 18.85 -10.06 -2.09
N PRO A 193 19.84 -9.47 -2.78
CA PRO A 193 19.98 -9.66 -4.21
C PRO A 193 20.39 -11.09 -4.57
N GLU A 194 19.88 -11.59 -5.69
CA GLU A 194 20.43 -12.79 -6.33
C GLU A 194 21.85 -12.55 -6.84
N ALA A 195 22.74 -13.52 -6.67
CA ALA A 195 24.12 -13.42 -7.08
C ALA A 195 24.63 -14.74 -7.67
N LYS A 196 25.57 -14.64 -8.61
CA LYS A 196 26.18 -15.80 -9.27
C LYS A 196 27.36 -16.38 -8.50
N SER A 197 27.89 -15.62 -7.54
CA SER A 197 29.00 -16.03 -6.66
C SER A 197 28.87 -15.40 -5.28
N PRO A 198 29.53 -15.95 -4.24
CA PRO A 198 29.59 -15.34 -2.91
C PRO A 198 30.19 -13.95 -2.92
N GLU A 199 31.21 -13.70 -3.75
CA GLU A 199 31.87 -12.38 -3.87
C GLU A 199 30.92 -11.34 -4.46
N GLU A 200 30.15 -11.72 -5.47
CA GLU A 200 29.11 -10.88 -6.07
C GLU A 200 28.01 -10.59 -5.04
N GLN A 201 27.56 -11.58 -4.28
CA GLN A 201 26.54 -11.41 -3.24
C GLN A 201 26.99 -10.40 -2.17
N ILE A 202 28.24 -10.49 -1.69
CA ILE A 202 28.81 -9.53 -0.75
C ILE A 202 28.77 -8.12 -1.34
N LYS A 203 29.20 -7.96 -2.58
CA LYS A 203 29.20 -6.65 -3.27
C LYS A 203 27.81 -6.06 -3.40
N LEU A 204 26.84 -6.86 -3.84
CA LEU A 204 25.46 -6.40 -4.07
C LEU A 204 24.74 -6.07 -2.75
N ILE A 205 24.93 -6.87 -1.70
CA ILE A 205 24.36 -6.58 -0.38
C ILE A 205 24.94 -5.28 0.19
N LYS A 206 26.25 -5.09 0.09
CA LYS A 206 26.89 -3.82 0.53
C LYS A 206 26.37 -2.63 -0.27
N TYR A 207 26.26 -2.73 -1.58
CA TYR A 207 25.67 -1.69 -2.42
C TYR A 207 24.25 -1.34 -1.97
N ARG A 208 23.42 -2.35 -1.62
CA ARG A 208 22.04 -2.15 -1.14
C ARG A 208 22.01 -1.38 0.19
N ILE A 209 22.93 -1.65 1.08
CA ILE A 209 23.02 -0.99 2.40
C ILE A 209 23.67 0.40 2.28
N GLU A 210 24.87 0.47 1.68
CA GLU A 210 25.73 1.67 1.72
C GLU A 210 25.29 2.71 0.67
N ASP A 211 25.01 2.28 -0.55
CA ASP A 211 24.69 3.17 -1.68
C ASP A 211 23.20 3.43 -1.81
N GLN A 212 22.35 2.40 -1.80
CA GLN A 212 20.92 2.55 -1.87
C GLN A 212 20.28 2.95 -0.53
N GLY A 213 20.95 2.69 0.61
CA GLY A 213 20.60 3.16 1.94
C GLY A 213 19.50 2.35 2.63
N TYR A 214 19.25 1.10 2.21
CA TYR A 214 18.31 0.24 2.92
C TYR A 214 18.83 -0.14 4.30
N THR A 215 18.00 0.03 5.29
CA THR A 215 18.29 -0.26 6.70
C THR A 215 17.57 -1.50 7.24
N TRP A 216 17.00 -2.30 6.35
CA TRP A 216 16.35 -3.57 6.63
C TRP A 216 16.39 -4.42 5.37
N LEU A 217 16.71 -5.71 5.51
CA LEU A 217 16.72 -6.66 4.40
C LEU A 217 15.84 -7.87 4.72
N LYS A 218 15.26 -8.46 3.68
CA LYS A 218 14.55 -9.75 3.71
C LYS A 218 15.24 -10.73 2.78
N MET A 219 15.18 -12.00 3.07
CA MET A 219 15.69 -13.06 2.20
C MET A 219 14.66 -14.17 2.08
N ASP A 220 14.54 -14.71 0.89
CA ASP A 220 13.78 -15.93 0.64
C ASP A 220 14.49 -17.10 1.29
N LEU A 221 13.75 -17.90 2.02
CA LEU A 221 14.27 -19.09 2.71
C LEU A 221 13.26 -20.23 2.63
N SER A 222 12.98 -20.65 1.43
CA SER A 222 11.96 -21.64 1.12
C SER A 222 12.56 -23.03 0.85
N ILE A 223 11.68 -24.00 0.61
CA ILE A 223 12.08 -25.32 0.11
C ILE A 223 12.82 -25.25 -1.23
N GLY A 224 12.68 -24.17 -1.98
CA GLY A 224 13.40 -23.92 -3.23
C GLY A 224 14.90 -24.05 -3.08
N GLU A 225 15.44 -23.56 -1.97
CA GLU A 225 16.85 -23.65 -1.64
C GLU A 225 17.31 -25.10 -1.43
N LEU A 226 16.42 -25.96 -0.98
CA LEU A 226 16.72 -27.33 -0.61
C LEU A 226 16.55 -28.33 -1.74
N ILE A 227 15.65 -28.07 -2.67
CA ILE A 227 15.16 -29.09 -3.60
C ILE A 227 16.24 -29.69 -4.50
N LYS A 228 17.29 -28.93 -4.80
CA LYS A 228 18.42 -29.37 -5.62
C LYS A 228 19.51 -30.09 -4.80
N ILE A 229 19.40 -30.09 -3.48
CA ILE A 229 20.39 -30.65 -2.56
C ILE A 229 19.90 -32.01 -2.07
N PRO A 230 20.50 -33.15 -2.48
CA PRO A 230 20.02 -34.46 -2.12
C PRO A 230 19.98 -34.71 -0.61
N GLY A 231 18.85 -35.24 -0.12
CA GLY A 231 18.68 -35.66 1.27
C GLY A 231 18.26 -34.53 2.22
N THR A 232 17.90 -33.34 1.70
CA THR A 232 17.43 -32.19 2.49
C THR A 232 15.91 -32.22 2.77
N LEU A 233 15.16 -32.93 1.95
CA LEU A 233 13.71 -33.10 2.10
C LEU A 233 13.38 -34.59 2.29
N VAL A 234 12.37 -34.86 3.12
CA VAL A 234 11.82 -36.20 3.27
C VAL A 234 11.13 -36.61 1.97
N ASN A 235 11.38 -37.84 1.50
CA ASN A 235 10.85 -38.32 0.23
C ASN A 235 11.21 -37.47 -0.99
N GLN A 236 12.32 -36.76 -0.97
CA GLN A 236 12.74 -35.82 -2.01
C GLN A 236 12.71 -36.41 -3.42
N LYS A 237 13.17 -37.67 -3.58
CA LYS A 237 13.14 -38.37 -4.87
C LYS A 237 11.72 -38.50 -5.41
N PHE A 238 10.75 -38.84 -4.54
CA PHE A 238 9.34 -38.92 -4.91
C PHE A 238 8.80 -37.55 -5.41
N TRP A 239 9.13 -36.47 -4.69
CA TRP A 239 8.72 -35.11 -5.09
C TRP A 239 9.29 -34.72 -6.44
N MET A 240 10.58 -35.02 -6.68
CA MET A 240 11.25 -34.71 -7.95
C MET A 240 10.68 -35.53 -9.13
N GLU A 241 10.24 -36.75 -8.92
CA GLU A 241 9.68 -37.63 -9.94
C GLU A 241 8.19 -37.32 -10.24
N ASN A 242 7.46 -36.80 -9.27
CA ASN A 242 6.00 -36.60 -9.34
C ASN A 242 5.55 -35.12 -9.34
N GLY A 243 6.42 -34.19 -8.99
CA GLY A 243 6.18 -32.76 -9.10
C GLY A 243 6.58 -32.22 -10.47
N ASP A 244 5.85 -31.26 -11.00
CA ASP A 244 6.22 -30.58 -12.25
C ASP A 244 7.28 -29.50 -12.00
N LEU A 245 8.50 -29.96 -11.75
CA LEU A 245 9.65 -29.07 -11.48
C LEU A 245 10.05 -28.21 -12.69
N LYS A 246 9.58 -28.54 -13.90
CA LYS A 246 9.87 -27.75 -15.09
C LYS A 246 9.10 -26.43 -15.11
N GLN A 247 7.95 -26.37 -14.43
CA GLN A 247 7.19 -25.14 -14.26
C GLN A 247 7.67 -24.29 -13.08
N TRP A 248 8.60 -24.81 -12.31
CA TRP A 248 9.23 -24.10 -11.24
C TRP A 248 10.25 -23.08 -11.79
N GLN A 249 9.85 -21.94 -12.19
CA GLN A 249 10.69 -20.75 -12.32
C GLN A 249 10.17 -19.70 -11.35
N GLY A 250 10.46 -19.91 -10.06
CA GLY A 250 9.88 -19.09 -9.01
C GLY A 250 8.42 -19.40 -8.70
N ASN A 251 7.84 -20.40 -9.31
CA ASN A 251 6.47 -20.83 -9.02
C ASN A 251 6.45 -21.96 -7.99
N TYR A 252 6.38 -21.61 -6.75
CA TYR A 252 6.34 -22.51 -5.59
C TYR A 252 5.10 -23.41 -5.57
N MET A 253 4.07 -23.06 -6.32
CA MET A 253 2.80 -23.77 -6.43
C MET A 253 2.93 -25.16 -7.05
N SER A 254 4.00 -25.44 -7.79
CA SER A 254 4.18 -26.77 -8.40
C SER A 254 4.31 -27.89 -7.38
N TYR A 255 4.68 -27.60 -6.12
CA TYR A 255 4.73 -28.58 -5.04
C TYR A 255 3.39 -28.86 -4.41
N GLU A 256 2.50 -27.88 -4.37
CA GLU A 256 1.15 -27.99 -3.85
C GLU A 256 0.27 -28.87 -4.73
N ASN A 257 0.59 -28.92 -6.02
CA ASN A 257 -0.12 -29.72 -7.03
C ASN A 257 0.46 -31.13 -7.24
N THR A 258 1.25 -31.64 -6.29
CA THR A 258 1.75 -33.01 -6.38
C THR A 258 0.61 -34.02 -6.27
N LYS A 259 0.80 -35.21 -6.84
CA LYS A 259 -0.20 -36.29 -6.80
C LYS A 259 -0.39 -36.91 -5.41
N HIS A 260 0.27 -36.37 -4.40
CA HIS A 260 0.18 -36.82 -3.01
C HIS A 260 -0.32 -35.70 -2.10
N PRO A 261 -1.63 -35.35 -2.16
CA PRO A 261 -2.19 -34.18 -1.48
C PRO A 261 -2.16 -34.28 0.05
N PHE A 262 -1.91 -35.46 0.62
CA PHE A 262 -1.88 -35.65 2.07
C PHE A 262 -0.45 -35.66 2.66
N THR A 263 0.57 -35.49 1.84
CA THR A 263 1.96 -35.46 2.29
C THR A 263 2.47 -34.04 2.27
N GLN A 264 2.54 -33.42 3.44
CA GLN A 264 3.19 -32.13 3.59
C GLN A 264 4.69 -32.28 3.37
N ILE A 265 5.33 -31.25 2.86
CA ILE A 265 6.77 -31.23 2.65
C ILE A 265 7.45 -31.11 4.01
N GLN A 266 8.33 -32.06 4.31
CA GLN A 266 9.07 -32.12 5.56
C GLN A 266 10.57 -31.95 5.31
N ILE A 267 11.21 -31.19 6.20
CA ILE A 267 12.64 -30.91 6.15
C ILE A 267 13.37 -31.99 6.97
N THR A 268 14.46 -32.55 6.42
CA THR A 268 15.38 -33.40 7.20
C THR A 268 16.28 -32.52 8.08
N ASP A 269 17.01 -33.14 9.04
CA ASP A 269 18.02 -32.41 9.83
C ASP A 269 19.10 -31.80 8.94
N LYS A 270 19.52 -32.51 7.86
CA LYS A 270 20.42 -31.95 6.84
C LYS A 270 19.82 -30.70 6.17
N GLY A 271 18.52 -30.70 5.87
CA GLY A 271 17.85 -29.56 5.29
C GLY A 271 17.79 -28.34 6.24
N LEU A 272 17.55 -28.60 7.53
CA LEU A 272 17.59 -27.53 8.55
C LEU A 272 18.99 -26.92 8.67
N GLU A 273 20.04 -27.73 8.69
CA GLU A 273 21.43 -27.28 8.72
C GLU A 273 21.77 -26.44 7.47
N GLU A 274 21.26 -26.82 6.30
CA GLU A 274 21.48 -26.10 5.06
C GLU A 274 20.80 -24.74 5.04
N LEU A 275 19.52 -24.66 5.46
CA LEU A 275 18.83 -23.38 5.59
C LEU A 275 19.51 -22.48 6.63
N ALA A 276 19.92 -23.04 7.76
CA ALA A 276 20.66 -22.30 8.79
C ALA A 276 21.99 -21.75 8.24
N ARG A 277 22.71 -22.54 7.44
CA ARG A 277 23.97 -22.13 6.78
C ARG A 277 23.75 -20.98 5.80
N ILE A 278 22.64 -21.00 5.04
CA ILE A 278 22.29 -19.90 4.13
C ILE A 278 22.08 -18.61 4.92
N VAL A 279 21.30 -18.67 6.00
CA VAL A 279 21.08 -17.50 6.88
C VAL A 279 22.39 -17.01 7.49
N GLU A 280 23.27 -17.92 7.97
CA GLU A 280 24.57 -17.59 8.51
C GLU A 280 25.43 -16.81 7.52
N ASN A 281 25.49 -17.26 6.28
CA ASN A 281 26.25 -16.58 5.24
C ASN A 281 25.79 -15.14 5.02
N ILE A 282 24.47 -14.93 4.91
CA ILE A 282 23.90 -13.58 4.74
C ILE A 282 24.13 -12.74 5.99
N ARG A 283 23.90 -13.31 7.19
CA ARG A 283 24.12 -12.59 8.46
C ARG A 283 25.58 -12.15 8.66
N ASN A 284 26.52 -12.94 8.21
CA ASN A 284 27.95 -12.59 8.25
C ASN A 284 28.29 -11.39 7.34
N ILE A 285 27.54 -11.18 6.26
CA ILE A 285 27.71 -10.02 5.37
C ILE A 285 27.01 -8.79 5.94
N VAL A 286 25.74 -8.95 6.35
CA VAL A 286 24.85 -7.88 6.81
C VAL A 286 25.25 -7.36 8.21
N GLY A 287 25.84 -8.21 9.05
CA GLY A 287 26.10 -7.92 10.47
C GLY A 287 24.83 -7.96 11.31
N TYR A 288 24.85 -7.42 12.52
CA TYR A 288 23.73 -7.43 13.47
C TYR A 288 23.13 -6.04 13.73
N GLU A 289 23.61 -5.02 13.05
CA GLU A 289 23.05 -3.66 13.14
C GLU A 289 21.85 -3.46 12.18
N ILE A 290 21.82 -4.25 11.12
CA ILE A 290 20.73 -4.23 10.13
C ILE A 290 19.78 -5.39 10.42
N PRO A 291 18.48 -5.15 10.66
CA PRO A 291 17.47 -6.18 10.73
C PRO A 291 17.48 -7.05 9.46
N LEU A 292 17.45 -8.37 9.64
CA LEU A 292 17.35 -9.36 8.57
C LEU A 292 16.14 -10.22 8.84
N SER A 293 15.26 -10.37 7.86
CA SER A 293 14.04 -11.17 7.92
C SER A 293 14.08 -12.30 6.90
N THR A 294 13.20 -13.28 7.06
CA THR A 294 13.06 -14.40 6.13
C THR A 294 11.62 -14.59 5.71
N ASP A 295 11.43 -15.06 4.46
CA ASP A 295 10.14 -15.44 3.89
C ASP A 295 10.16 -16.93 3.52
N HIS A 296 9.07 -17.67 3.84
CA HIS A 296 8.99 -19.12 3.73
C HIS A 296 7.85 -19.62 2.84
N TYR A 297 7.01 -18.72 2.30
CA TYR A 297 5.95 -19.01 1.32
C TYR A 297 4.88 -20.03 1.74
N GLY A 298 4.66 -20.24 3.05
CA GLY A 298 3.63 -21.13 3.56
C GLY A 298 3.88 -22.63 3.35
N HIS A 299 5.11 -23.03 3.06
CA HIS A 299 5.43 -24.40 2.61
C HIS A 299 5.59 -25.41 3.72
N PHE A 300 5.72 -24.99 4.98
CA PHE A 300 6.01 -25.91 6.07
C PHE A 300 4.75 -26.32 6.85
N ASP A 301 4.83 -27.42 7.57
CA ASP A 301 3.90 -27.76 8.63
C ASP A 301 4.34 -27.13 9.96
N LEU A 302 3.45 -27.14 10.96
CA LEU A 302 3.73 -26.59 12.28
C LEU A 302 5.02 -27.11 12.90
N ASN A 303 5.26 -28.42 12.84
CA ASN A 303 6.43 -29.03 13.50
C ASN A 303 7.73 -28.65 12.80
N ASN A 304 7.75 -28.64 11.46
CA ASN A 304 8.91 -28.22 10.69
C ASN A 304 9.14 -26.71 10.84
N GLY A 305 8.08 -25.88 10.91
CA GLY A 305 8.17 -24.46 11.19
C GLY A 305 8.82 -24.17 12.55
N ILE A 306 8.39 -24.87 13.62
CA ILE A 306 9.01 -24.74 14.95
C ILE A 306 10.45 -25.20 14.94
N ARG A 307 10.78 -26.36 14.31
CA ARG A 307 12.16 -26.84 14.19
C ARG A 307 13.06 -25.85 13.46
N LEU A 308 12.56 -25.30 12.35
CA LEU A 308 13.26 -24.27 11.59
C LEU A 308 13.49 -23.02 12.43
N GLY A 309 12.44 -22.49 13.07
CA GLY A 309 12.55 -21.34 13.94
C GLY A 309 13.60 -21.51 15.02
N LYS A 310 13.56 -22.65 15.74
CA LYS A 310 14.58 -23.00 16.76
C LYS A 310 16.00 -23.05 16.20
N ALA A 311 16.19 -23.57 14.98
CA ALA A 311 17.50 -23.62 14.34
C ALA A 311 18.02 -22.22 13.96
N LEU A 312 17.10 -21.25 13.71
CA LEU A 312 17.41 -19.90 13.25
C LEU A 312 17.48 -18.85 14.38
N GLU A 313 16.98 -19.12 15.59
CA GLU A 313 16.95 -18.16 16.72
C GLU A 313 18.31 -17.52 16.99
N LYS A 314 19.41 -18.27 16.89
CA LYS A 314 20.77 -17.79 17.09
C LYS A 314 21.19 -16.66 16.14
N TYR A 315 20.52 -16.52 14.99
CA TYR A 315 20.80 -15.47 14.01
C TYR A 315 19.98 -14.19 14.24
N ARG A 316 19.08 -14.20 15.23
CA ARG A 316 18.30 -13.03 15.66
C ARG A 316 17.59 -12.35 14.48
N LEU A 317 16.77 -13.12 13.77
CA LEU A 317 15.97 -12.59 12.67
C LEU A 317 14.96 -11.58 13.19
N ALA A 318 14.66 -10.57 12.40
CA ALA A 318 13.66 -9.54 12.74
C ALA A 318 12.24 -10.08 12.65
N TRP A 319 11.98 -10.99 11.72
CA TRP A 319 10.80 -11.84 11.64
C TRP A 319 11.03 -13.07 10.76
N MET A 320 10.15 -14.04 10.91
CA MET A 320 9.94 -15.14 9.98
C MET A 320 8.55 -15.02 9.38
N GLU A 321 8.49 -14.89 8.04
CA GLU A 321 7.28 -14.62 7.27
C GLU A 321 6.72 -15.90 6.67
N ASP A 322 5.38 -16.03 6.66
CA ASP A 322 4.62 -17.05 5.94
C ASP A 322 5.18 -18.47 6.07
N ILE A 323 5.48 -18.90 7.30
CA ILE A 323 6.03 -20.25 7.55
C ILE A 323 5.00 -21.32 7.21
N ILE A 324 3.74 -21.10 7.61
CA ILE A 324 2.59 -21.98 7.34
C ILE A 324 1.46 -21.14 6.72
N SER A 325 0.43 -21.80 6.18
CA SER A 325 -0.75 -21.08 5.67
C SER A 325 -1.37 -20.18 6.75
N TRP A 326 -1.68 -18.94 6.39
CA TRP A 326 -2.27 -17.94 7.29
C TRP A 326 -3.62 -18.40 7.88
N GLU A 327 -4.35 -19.28 7.21
CA GLU A 327 -5.66 -19.80 7.66
C GLU A 327 -5.56 -20.64 8.93
N LEU A 328 -4.36 -21.12 9.27
CA LEU A 328 -4.11 -22.01 10.41
C LEU A 328 -3.84 -21.21 11.70
N THR A 329 -4.74 -20.30 12.08
CA THR A 329 -4.56 -19.35 13.19
C THR A 329 -4.10 -20.00 14.51
N ASP A 330 -4.69 -21.14 14.91
CA ASP A 330 -4.31 -21.83 16.16
C ASP A 330 -2.90 -22.40 16.09
N GLN A 331 -2.45 -22.81 14.89
CA GLN A 331 -1.09 -23.28 14.68
C GLN A 331 -0.08 -22.13 14.69
N TRP A 332 -0.44 -20.97 14.13
CA TRP A 332 0.33 -19.73 14.26
C TRP A 332 0.53 -19.38 15.73
N LYS A 333 -0.53 -19.44 16.55
CA LYS A 333 -0.44 -19.18 17.99
C LYS A 333 0.49 -20.19 18.70
N THR A 334 0.35 -21.47 18.37
CA THR A 334 1.24 -22.51 18.92
C THR A 334 2.70 -22.26 18.55
N MET A 335 2.97 -21.81 17.33
CA MET A 335 4.31 -21.50 16.85
C MET A 335 4.86 -20.23 17.52
N SER A 336 4.05 -19.18 17.65
CA SER A 336 4.41 -17.95 18.36
C SER A 336 4.78 -18.22 19.82
N ASP A 337 4.02 -19.08 20.51
CA ASP A 337 4.35 -19.48 21.90
C ASP A 337 5.64 -20.32 22.01
N ALA A 338 6.07 -20.96 20.93
CA ALA A 338 7.25 -21.84 20.92
C ALA A 338 8.54 -21.11 20.48
N LEU A 339 8.47 -19.97 19.82
CA LEU A 339 9.59 -19.27 19.22
C LEU A 339 9.83 -17.89 19.86
N GLU A 340 11.11 -17.49 19.94
CA GLU A 340 11.51 -16.14 20.35
C GLU A 340 11.58 -15.17 19.17
N THR A 341 11.75 -15.69 17.95
CA THR A 341 11.78 -14.88 16.72
C THR A 341 10.38 -14.38 16.39
N PRO A 342 10.17 -13.09 16.16
CA PRO A 342 8.86 -12.56 15.74
C PRO A 342 8.33 -13.23 14.49
N LEU A 343 7.02 -13.45 14.47
CA LEU A 343 6.29 -14.06 13.35
C LEU A 343 5.44 -13.02 12.61
N LEU A 344 5.36 -13.19 11.30
CA LEU A 344 4.66 -12.28 10.40
C LEU A 344 3.91 -13.07 9.32
N THR A 345 2.69 -12.62 8.98
CA THR A 345 1.90 -13.09 7.82
C THR A 345 0.87 -12.05 7.40
N GLY A 346 0.37 -12.14 6.18
CA GLY A 346 -0.77 -11.31 5.79
C GLY A 346 -0.89 -10.91 4.34
N GLU A 347 0.10 -11.10 3.48
CA GLU A 347 0.10 -10.62 2.10
C GLU A 347 -1.07 -11.16 1.25
N ASP A 348 -1.53 -12.37 1.56
CA ASP A 348 -2.61 -13.04 0.85
C ASP A 348 -3.98 -12.92 1.55
N ILE A 349 -4.08 -12.15 2.63
CA ILE A 349 -5.31 -12.03 3.43
C ILE A 349 -6.19 -10.89 2.92
N TYR A 350 -7.44 -11.21 2.60
CA TYR A 350 -8.44 -10.24 2.17
C TYR A 350 -9.37 -9.83 3.31
N LEU A 351 -9.50 -8.52 3.54
CA LEU A 351 -10.35 -7.84 4.52
C LEU A 351 -9.96 -8.03 6.00
N LEU A 352 -10.17 -6.99 6.77
CA LEU A 352 -9.95 -6.93 8.22
C LEU A 352 -10.52 -8.14 8.98
N LYS A 353 -11.71 -8.61 8.58
CA LYS A 353 -12.36 -9.75 9.25
C LYS A 353 -11.50 -11.02 9.31
N ASN A 354 -10.58 -11.21 8.33
CA ASN A 354 -9.70 -12.37 8.27
C ASN A 354 -8.36 -12.13 8.96
N PHE A 355 -7.95 -10.87 9.19
CA PHE A 355 -6.81 -10.52 10.06
C PHE A 355 -7.16 -10.62 11.55
N LYS A 356 -8.42 -10.33 11.91
CA LYS A 356 -8.86 -10.33 13.31
C LYS A 356 -8.46 -11.59 14.09
N PRO A 357 -8.70 -12.83 13.59
CA PRO A 357 -8.35 -14.02 14.35
C PRO A 357 -6.86 -14.07 14.74
N LEU A 358 -5.96 -13.66 13.83
CA LEU A 358 -4.52 -13.63 14.09
C LEU A 358 -4.14 -12.56 15.13
N ILE A 359 -4.75 -11.38 15.02
CA ILE A 359 -4.48 -10.22 15.89
C ILE A 359 -5.05 -10.45 17.29
N ASP A 360 -6.32 -10.91 17.40
CA ASP A 360 -7.06 -11.05 18.67
C ASP A 360 -6.37 -11.96 19.68
N ILE A 361 -5.68 -12.98 19.21
CA ILE A 361 -4.98 -13.96 20.08
C ILE A 361 -3.46 -13.79 20.07
N HIS A 362 -2.94 -12.74 19.44
CA HIS A 362 -1.50 -12.55 19.22
C HIS A 362 -0.83 -13.79 18.62
N ALA A 363 -1.42 -14.31 17.55
CA ALA A 363 -0.86 -15.43 16.81
C ALA A 363 0.36 -15.04 15.97
N VAL A 364 0.50 -13.74 15.69
CA VAL A 364 1.63 -13.11 15.03
C VAL A 364 2.01 -11.82 15.76
N ASP A 365 3.27 -11.43 15.66
CA ASP A 365 3.82 -10.20 16.25
C ASP A 365 3.64 -9.00 15.33
N ILE A 366 3.60 -9.26 14.02
CA ILE A 366 3.49 -8.25 12.98
C ILE A 366 2.49 -8.75 11.94
N ILE A 367 1.57 -7.88 11.52
CA ILE A 367 0.73 -8.14 10.34
C ILE A 367 1.38 -7.55 9.09
N HIS A 368 1.16 -8.21 7.95
CA HIS A 368 1.81 -7.87 6.69
C HIS A 368 0.84 -7.76 5.52
N PRO A 369 -0.16 -6.86 5.58
CA PRO A 369 -1.11 -6.71 4.49
C PRO A 369 -0.44 -6.18 3.22
N ASP A 370 -0.90 -6.65 2.07
CA ASP A 370 -0.66 -6.05 0.75
C ASP A 370 -1.90 -5.24 0.34
N LEU A 371 -1.75 -4.00 -0.06
CA LEU A 371 -2.90 -3.16 -0.44
C LEU A 371 -3.63 -3.68 -1.68
N THR A 372 -2.92 -4.41 -2.56
CA THR A 372 -3.52 -5.05 -3.73
C THR A 372 -4.25 -6.35 -3.40
N THR A 373 -4.21 -6.78 -2.13
CA THR A 373 -4.92 -7.97 -1.62
C THR A 373 -5.88 -7.63 -0.49
N ALA A 374 -5.46 -6.81 0.48
CA ALA A 374 -6.15 -6.64 1.76
C ALA A 374 -7.49 -5.88 1.66
N GLY A 375 -7.75 -5.21 0.54
CA GLY A 375 -8.98 -4.46 0.29
C GLY A 375 -8.74 -3.01 -0.13
N GLY A 376 -7.51 -2.67 -0.54
CA GLY A 376 -7.11 -1.33 -0.95
C GLY A 376 -6.64 -0.47 0.24
N ILE A 377 -6.62 0.84 0.03
CA ILE A 377 -5.99 1.80 0.96
C ILE A 377 -6.72 1.90 2.30
N LEU A 378 -8.04 2.11 2.26
CA LEU A 378 -8.81 2.35 3.49
C LEU A 378 -8.96 1.09 4.33
N GLU A 379 -9.19 -0.06 3.70
CA GLU A 379 -9.32 -1.31 4.44
C GLU A 379 -7.99 -1.70 5.10
N THR A 380 -6.85 -1.52 4.40
CA THR A 380 -5.52 -1.74 4.99
C THR A 380 -5.25 -0.79 6.16
N LYS A 381 -5.63 0.50 6.03
CA LYS A 381 -5.54 1.41 7.17
C LYS A 381 -6.38 0.93 8.37
N ARG A 382 -7.61 0.44 8.15
CA ARG A 382 -8.47 -0.12 9.21
C ARG A 382 -7.85 -1.36 9.86
N ILE A 383 -7.15 -2.18 9.07
CA ILE A 383 -6.39 -3.33 9.58
C ILE A 383 -5.29 -2.85 10.52
N GLY A 384 -4.51 -1.84 10.09
CA GLY A 384 -3.47 -1.23 10.92
C GLY A 384 -4.02 -0.58 12.19
N ASP A 385 -5.09 0.22 12.10
CA ASP A 385 -5.73 0.85 13.26
C ASP A 385 -6.21 -0.20 14.27
N TYR A 386 -6.80 -1.30 13.81
CA TYR A 386 -7.23 -2.39 14.67
C TYR A 386 -6.06 -3.13 15.33
N ALA A 387 -4.98 -3.37 14.59
CA ALA A 387 -3.79 -3.99 15.12
C ALA A 387 -3.09 -3.10 16.17
N GLU A 388 -3.10 -1.79 15.98
CA GLU A 388 -2.55 -0.81 16.93
C GLU A 388 -3.24 -0.87 18.27
N GLU A 389 -4.57 -0.96 18.31
CA GLU A 389 -5.35 -1.08 19.56
C GLU A 389 -4.94 -2.30 20.39
N LEU A 390 -4.40 -3.34 19.76
CA LEU A 390 -3.96 -4.58 20.39
C LEU A 390 -2.42 -4.70 20.49
N GLY A 391 -1.69 -3.64 20.12
CA GLY A 391 -0.22 -3.58 20.24
C GLY A 391 0.53 -4.41 19.19
N VAL A 392 -0.12 -4.79 18.08
CA VAL A 392 0.49 -5.52 16.97
C VAL A 392 0.99 -4.52 15.92
N ALA A 393 2.25 -4.64 15.50
CA ALA A 393 2.84 -3.78 14.48
C ALA A 393 2.32 -4.14 13.07
N MET A 394 2.45 -3.20 12.13
CA MET A 394 2.14 -3.43 10.72
C MET A 394 3.35 -3.14 9.83
N ALA A 395 3.85 -4.14 9.13
CA ALA A 395 4.65 -3.98 7.92
C ALA A 395 3.72 -4.04 6.70
N ILE A 396 4.15 -3.49 5.57
CA ILE A 396 3.36 -3.53 4.33
C ILE A 396 4.15 -4.32 3.28
N HIS A 397 3.52 -5.37 2.75
CA HIS A 397 4.00 -6.09 1.58
C HIS A 397 3.78 -5.26 0.32
N GLN A 398 4.79 -5.20 -0.56
CA GLN A 398 4.70 -4.49 -1.83
C GLN A 398 5.46 -5.22 -2.94
N ALA A 399 4.72 -5.84 -3.85
CA ALA A 399 5.20 -6.51 -5.04
C ALA A 399 4.39 -6.02 -6.25
N GLY A 400 4.78 -4.87 -6.82
CA GLY A 400 4.00 -4.23 -7.89
C GLY A 400 4.71 -3.06 -8.58
N THR A 401 3.92 -2.23 -9.25
CA THR A 401 4.39 -1.02 -9.93
C THR A 401 4.47 0.18 -8.97
N PRO A 402 5.02 1.33 -9.40
CA PRO A 402 4.97 2.55 -8.60
C PRO A 402 3.56 3.04 -8.26
N VAL A 403 2.51 2.52 -8.89
CA VAL A 403 1.12 2.91 -8.59
C VAL A 403 0.69 2.32 -7.24
N SER A 404 0.83 1.00 -7.04
CA SER A 404 0.56 0.37 -5.73
C SER A 404 1.52 0.88 -4.66
N PHE A 405 2.81 1.02 -5.00
CA PHE A 405 3.79 1.58 -4.08
C PHE A 405 3.39 2.96 -3.53
N MET A 406 2.86 3.85 -4.36
CA MET A 406 2.39 5.15 -3.87
C MET A 406 1.13 5.02 -3.02
N ALA A 407 0.26 4.06 -3.29
CA ALA A 407 -0.86 3.75 -2.38
C ALA A 407 -0.35 3.28 -1.01
N ASP A 408 0.69 2.41 -0.98
CA ASP A 408 1.36 1.98 0.25
C ASP A 408 1.96 3.15 1.02
N ILE A 409 2.66 4.06 0.32
CA ILE A 409 3.25 5.27 0.91
C ILE A 409 2.19 6.14 1.60
N HIS A 410 1.02 6.33 0.97
CA HIS A 410 -0.08 7.09 1.57
C HIS A 410 -0.69 6.37 2.77
N CYS A 411 -0.93 5.07 2.68
CA CYS A 411 -1.45 4.26 3.77
C CYS A 411 -0.48 4.24 4.96
N ALA A 412 0.80 3.95 4.71
CA ALA A 412 1.86 3.94 5.72
C ALA A 412 2.05 5.31 6.39
N ALA A 413 1.93 6.40 5.64
CA ALA A 413 1.99 7.74 6.20
C ALA A 413 0.86 7.99 7.20
N ALA A 414 -0.35 7.48 6.91
CA ALA A 414 -1.56 7.70 7.71
C ALA A 414 -1.79 6.66 8.81
N THR A 415 -0.95 5.63 8.93
CA THR A 415 -1.11 4.53 9.92
C THR A 415 -0.08 4.65 11.05
N GLN A 416 -0.54 4.65 12.29
CA GLN A 416 0.30 4.92 13.46
C GLN A 416 1.35 3.84 13.69
N ASN A 417 0.93 2.57 13.78
CA ASN A 417 1.75 1.39 14.11
C ASN A 417 2.57 0.83 12.95
N PHE A 418 2.70 1.60 11.87
CA PHE A 418 3.51 1.22 10.71
C PHE A 418 5.00 1.06 11.08
N LEU A 419 5.60 -0.05 10.67
CA LEU A 419 6.98 -0.42 10.93
C LEU A 419 7.89 -0.18 9.72
N VAL A 420 7.57 -0.82 8.58
CA VAL A 420 8.37 -0.80 7.36
C VAL A 420 7.54 -1.25 6.15
N CYS A 421 7.86 -0.79 4.94
CA CYS A 421 7.21 -1.19 3.69
C CYS A 421 8.22 -1.89 2.77
N GLU A 422 7.77 -2.88 2.06
CA GLU A 422 8.56 -3.58 1.05
C GLU A 422 8.88 -2.71 -0.16
N HIS A 423 10.02 -3.00 -0.80
CA HIS A 423 10.36 -2.59 -2.15
C HIS A 423 10.93 -3.79 -2.91
N HIS A 424 10.03 -4.67 -3.32
CA HIS A 424 10.41 -5.92 -4.02
C HIS A 424 11.05 -5.64 -5.39
N SER A 425 10.58 -4.61 -6.13
CA SER A 425 11.06 -4.28 -7.48
C SER A 425 12.38 -3.52 -7.51
N VAL A 426 13.17 -3.52 -6.45
CA VAL A 426 14.43 -2.77 -6.29
C VAL A 426 15.48 -3.06 -7.37
N ASP A 427 15.46 -4.23 -7.98
CA ASP A 427 16.38 -4.68 -9.02
C ASP A 427 15.91 -4.37 -10.46
N LEU A 428 14.77 -3.67 -10.62
CA LEU A 428 14.26 -3.20 -11.92
C LEU A 428 14.65 -1.73 -12.14
N PRO A 429 15.73 -1.42 -12.89
CA PRO A 429 16.27 -0.06 -12.97
C PRO A 429 15.34 0.94 -13.67
N TRP A 430 14.35 0.48 -14.42
CA TRP A 430 13.35 1.28 -15.12
C TRP A 430 12.05 1.49 -14.33
N TRP A 431 11.91 0.82 -13.18
CA TRP A 431 10.67 0.77 -12.40
C TRP A 431 10.17 2.16 -11.97
N GLU A 432 11.02 3.00 -11.37
CA GLU A 432 10.64 4.37 -10.99
C GLU A 432 10.23 5.21 -12.21
N GLY A 433 10.79 4.92 -13.38
CA GLY A 433 10.51 5.61 -14.63
C GLY A 433 9.09 5.40 -15.18
N LEU A 434 8.34 4.41 -14.69
CA LEU A 434 6.95 4.15 -15.11
C LEU A 434 6.00 5.29 -14.74
N VAL A 435 6.36 6.11 -13.76
CA VAL A 435 5.57 7.26 -13.32
C VAL A 435 6.41 8.54 -13.27
N LYS A 436 5.73 9.66 -13.24
CA LYS A 436 6.26 11.00 -12.96
C LYS A 436 5.56 11.54 -11.73
N THR A 437 6.31 12.01 -10.74
CA THR A 437 5.72 12.70 -9.60
C THR A 437 5.22 14.08 -10.02
N THR A 438 4.04 14.46 -9.58
CA THR A 438 3.41 15.74 -9.98
C THR A 438 4.05 16.97 -9.31
N ASP A 439 4.86 16.76 -8.28
CA ASP A 439 5.60 17.80 -7.54
C ASP A 439 7.12 17.75 -7.75
N GLY A 440 7.61 16.86 -8.65
CA GLY A 440 9.03 16.76 -9.03
C GLY A 440 9.94 16.09 -8.01
N ARG A 441 9.40 15.52 -6.90
CA ARG A 441 10.21 14.77 -5.93
C ARG A 441 10.64 13.41 -6.50
N GLN A 442 11.69 12.83 -5.94
CA GLN A 442 12.01 11.41 -6.17
C GLN A 442 11.00 10.52 -5.41
N LEU A 443 10.67 9.36 -5.95
CA LEU A 443 9.83 8.36 -5.27
C LEU A 443 10.57 7.82 -4.04
N ILE A 444 11.83 7.43 -4.22
CA ILE A 444 12.66 6.80 -3.19
C ILE A 444 13.95 7.62 -3.02
N THR A 445 14.37 7.82 -1.78
CA THR A 445 15.64 8.45 -1.43
C THR A 445 16.31 7.67 -0.29
N LYS A 446 17.43 7.02 -0.57
CA LYS A 446 18.26 6.33 0.43
C LYS A 446 17.44 5.38 1.33
N GLY A 447 16.74 4.43 0.71
CA GLY A 447 15.93 3.43 1.41
C GLY A 447 14.65 3.96 2.07
N PHE A 448 14.20 5.15 1.69
CA PHE A 448 12.95 5.75 2.16
C PHE A 448 12.07 6.17 1.00
N GLY A 449 10.79 5.78 1.04
CA GLY A 449 9.75 6.32 0.19
C GLY A 449 9.34 7.72 0.63
N ASN A 450 9.25 8.66 -0.31
CA ASN A 450 8.94 10.06 -0.04
C ASN A 450 7.43 10.32 -0.10
N VAL A 451 6.84 10.74 1.01
CA VAL A 451 5.41 11.07 1.09
C VAL A 451 5.11 12.36 0.31
N PRO A 452 4.13 12.40 -0.60
CA PRO A 452 3.72 13.64 -1.25
C PRO A 452 3.05 14.57 -0.25
N LEU A 453 3.62 15.76 -0.06
CA LEU A 453 3.15 16.69 0.98
C LEU A 453 1.90 17.46 0.56
N SER A 454 1.78 17.78 -0.74
CA SER A 454 0.69 18.63 -1.28
C SER A 454 0.16 18.15 -2.64
N ALA A 455 0.82 17.19 -3.29
CA ALA A 455 0.41 16.68 -4.59
C ALA A 455 -0.93 15.92 -4.48
N PRO A 456 -1.97 16.28 -5.28
CA PRO A 456 -3.27 15.63 -5.20
C PRO A 456 -3.27 14.16 -5.59
N GLY A 457 -4.20 13.39 -5.03
CA GLY A 457 -4.32 11.96 -5.29
C GLY A 457 -3.12 11.18 -4.76
N LEU A 458 -2.64 10.22 -5.55
CA LEU A 458 -1.40 9.50 -5.27
C LEU A 458 -0.14 10.35 -5.52
N GLY A 459 -0.29 11.55 -6.10
CA GLY A 459 0.82 12.47 -6.38
C GLY A 459 1.70 12.03 -7.55
N ILE A 460 1.17 11.19 -8.44
CA ILE A 460 1.85 10.68 -9.64
C ILE A 460 0.94 10.74 -10.87
N GLU A 461 1.59 10.74 -12.03
CA GLU A 461 1.00 10.47 -13.33
C GLU A 461 1.80 9.39 -14.05
N LEU A 462 1.19 8.63 -14.95
CA LEU A 462 1.92 7.64 -15.73
C LEU A 462 2.91 8.31 -16.69
N ASN A 463 4.06 7.71 -16.84
CA ASN A 463 4.98 8.01 -17.95
C ASN A 463 4.62 7.09 -19.12
N ASP A 464 3.66 7.52 -19.93
CA ASP A 464 3.09 6.72 -21.02
C ASP A 464 4.13 6.07 -21.91
N ASP A 465 5.20 6.79 -22.25
CA ASP A 465 6.26 6.29 -23.12
C ASP A 465 7.04 5.15 -22.46
N GLU A 466 7.31 5.26 -21.15
CA GLU A 466 8.03 4.24 -20.41
C GLU A 466 7.14 3.01 -20.13
N VAL A 467 5.88 3.23 -19.75
CA VAL A 467 4.93 2.11 -19.59
C VAL A 467 4.76 1.32 -20.87
N LYS A 468 4.64 2.00 -22.04
CA LYS A 468 4.53 1.32 -23.34
C LYS A 468 5.75 0.47 -23.70
N LYS A 469 6.97 0.88 -23.31
CA LYS A 469 8.19 0.08 -23.51
C LYS A 469 8.22 -1.19 -22.66
N HIS A 470 7.55 -1.15 -21.51
CA HIS A 470 7.54 -2.23 -20.53
C HIS A 470 6.18 -2.91 -20.40
N LEU A 471 5.37 -2.91 -21.46
CA LEU A 471 4.17 -3.74 -21.51
C LEU A 471 4.56 -5.22 -21.52
N SER A 472 3.74 -6.04 -20.86
CA SER A 472 3.86 -7.49 -20.91
C SER A 472 3.66 -7.99 -22.35
N PRO A 473 4.38 -9.02 -22.80
CA PRO A 473 4.09 -9.67 -24.08
C PRO A 473 2.64 -10.20 -24.21
N ALA A 474 1.97 -10.43 -23.08
CA ALA A 474 0.56 -10.83 -23.02
C ALA A 474 -0.43 -9.65 -23.03
N ALA A 475 0.06 -8.40 -23.10
CA ALA A 475 -0.80 -7.22 -23.10
C ALA A 475 -1.63 -7.11 -24.39
N ASN A 476 -2.91 -6.74 -24.23
CA ASN A 476 -3.80 -6.45 -25.35
C ASN A 476 -3.77 -4.96 -25.76
N GLY A 477 -2.62 -4.30 -25.59
CA GLY A 477 -2.45 -2.88 -25.89
C GLY A 477 -2.31 -2.00 -24.63
N TYR A 478 -2.48 -0.69 -24.82
CA TYR A 478 -2.26 0.33 -23.79
C TYR A 478 -3.57 1.06 -23.49
N PHE A 479 -4.25 0.69 -22.41
CA PHE A 479 -5.55 1.24 -22.02
C PHE A 479 -6.60 1.19 -23.13
N GLU A 480 -6.64 0.08 -23.86
CA GLU A 480 -7.61 -0.12 -24.94
C GLU A 480 -9.04 -0.08 -24.40
N PRO A 481 -10.01 0.38 -25.19
CA PRO A 481 -11.41 0.37 -24.81
C PRO A 481 -11.91 -1.03 -24.43
N THR A 482 -12.72 -1.10 -23.38
CA THR A 482 -13.25 -2.36 -22.86
C THR A 482 -14.81 -2.40 -22.88
N PRO A 483 -15.46 -2.15 -24.03
CA PRO A 483 -16.93 -2.03 -24.09
C PRO A 483 -17.68 -3.30 -23.71
N ASP A 484 -17.09 -4.48 -23.92
CA ASP A 484 -17.67 -5.78 -23.57
C ASP A 484 -17.94 -5.93 -22.06
N TRP A 485 -17.34 -5.08 -21.22
CA TRP A 485 -17.48 -5.08 -19.76
C TRP A 485 -18.45 -4.02 -19.25
N ASN A 486 -19.15 -3.29 -20.15
CA ASN A 486 -20.12 -2.27 -19.75
C ASN A 486 -21.44 -2.88 -19.24
N GLU A 487 -21.75 -4.11 -19.63
CA GLU A 487 -22.97 -4.80 -19.22
C GLU A 487 -22.70 -5.79 -18.08
N LYS A 488 -23.72 -5.96 -17.22
CA LYS A 488 -23.66 -6.95 -16.14
C LYS A 488 -23.65 -8.36 -16.71
N ARG A 489 -22.70 -9.15 -16.27
CA ARG A 489 -22.50 -10.54 -16.69
C ARG A 489 -23.05 -11.57 -15.70
N SER A 490 -23.43 -11.13 -14.50
CA SER A 490 -23.99 -11.97 -13.44
C SER A 490 -25.05 -11.22 -12.65
N HIS A 491 -25.95 -11.98 -12.02
CA HIS A 491 -26.91 -11.44 -11.05
C HIS A 491 -26.28 -11.54 -9.65
N ASP A 492 -26.15 -10.39 -9.01
CA ASP A 492 -25.51 -10.28 -7.70
C ASP A 492 -26.50 -9.70 -6.70
N ARG A 493 -26.37 -10.14 -5.47
CA ARG A 493 -27.04 -9.52 -4.34
C ARG A 493 -26.01 -8.65 -3.61
N ILE A 494 -26.36 -7.37 -3.40
CA ILE A 494 -25.45 -6.40 -2.76
C ILE A 494 -25.09 -6.80 -1.32
N TRP A 495 -25.96 -7.61 -0.69
CA TRP A 495 -25.89 -7.91 0.74
C TRP A 495 -25.65 -9.39 1.07
N SER A 496 -25.35 -10.20 0.10
CA SER A 496 -25.05 -11.63 0.33
C SER A 496 -23.63 -11.85 0.75
#